data_af40a136ba981574352b554fbb8a4665
#
_entry.id   af40a136ba981574352b554fbb8a4665
#
_cell.length_a   1.000
_cell.length_b   1.000
_cell.length_c   1.000
_cell.angle_alpha   90.00
_cell.angle_beta   90.00
_cell.angle_gamma   90.00
#
_symmetry.space_group_name_H-M   'P 1'
#
loop_
_entity.id
_entity.type
_entity.pdbx_description
1 polymer ?
#
loop_
_entity_poly.entity_id
_entity_poly.type
_entity_poly.pdbx_seq_one_letter_code
_entity_poly.pdbx_strand_id
1 'polypeptide(L)'
;YELFIRGALDKIGAYPDMLNSGDFKTAANLYTETTMTPAHREMAESLNRDLYEQIIDGIAEGRDLGKSEVRRLVDEGPFLPADALGAGLVDGLVYADELKQQDPFDEVNWHEIADRDYRQISLDSVGLNQGRRIALIYAVGTITSGAGGIDLLGGEVLGSDTLVRAIRAAR
;
A
#
# COMPACT_ATOMS: atom_id res chain seq x y z
N TYR A 1 -3.58 -13.68 -5.35
CA TYR A 1 -3.00 -14.96 -5.85
C TYR A 1 -1.65 -15.17 -5.22
N GLU A 2 -1.43 -16.38 -4.70
CA GLU A 2 -0.14 -16.82 -4.17
C GLU A 2 0.52 -17.74 -5.19
N LEU A 3 1.81 -17.53 -5.43
CA LEU A 3 2.58 -18.34 -6.36
C LEU A 3 3.37 -19.39 -5.58
N PHE A 4 3.36 -20.66 -6.05
CA PHE A 4 4.15 -21.74 -5.52
C PHE A 4 4.91 -22.39 -6.66
N ILE A 5 6.25 -22.38 -6.60
CA ILE A 5 7.12 -22.92 -7.66
C ILE A 5 7.75 -24.25 -7.30
N ARG A 6 7.40 -24.85 -6.13
CA ARG A 6 7.91 -26.15 -5.70
C ARG A 6 7.81 -27.21 -6.81
N GLY A 7 6.63 -27.34 -7.43
CA GLY A 7 6.41 -28.31 -8.48
C GLY A 7 7.25 -28.10 -9.75
N ALA A 8 7.65 -26.86 -10.04
CA ALA A 8 8.59 -26.58 -11.14
C ALA A 8 10.02 -26.99 -10.76
N LEU A 9 10.43 -26.70 -9.52
CA LEU A 9 11.74 -27.08 -8.99
C LEU A 9 11.92 -28.61 -8.94
N ASP A 10 10.87 -29.35 -8.56
CA ASP A 10 10.88 -30.81 -8.57
C ASP A 10 11.18 -31.40 -9.96
N LYS A 11 10.60 -30.77 -11.01
CA LYS A 11 10.82 -31.24 -12.41
C LYS A 11 12.26 -31.11 -12.88
N ILE A 12 13.02 -30.18 -12.33
CA ILE A 12 14.43 -29.95 -12.67
C ILE A 12 15.38 -30.54 -11.63
N GLY A 13 14.85 -31.23 -10.60
CA GLY A 13 15.64 -31.82 -9.53
C GLY A 13 16.30 -30.79 -8.60
N ALA A 14 15.77 -29.56 -8.53
CA ALA A 14 16.29 -28.52 -7.65
C ALA A 14 15.60 -28.55 -6.28
N TYR A 15 16.40 -28.56 -5.22
CA TYR A 15 15.93 -28.56 -3.83
C TYR A 15 16.40 -27.28 -3.14
N PRO A 16 15.48 -26.36 -2.81
CA PRO A 16 15.83 -25.17 -2.03
C PRO A 16 16.13 -25.56 -0.57
N ASP A 17 17.29 -25.17 -0.09
CA ASP A 17 17.68 -25.29 1.31
C ASP A 17 17.37 -23.95 2.00
N MET A 18 16.18 -23.88 2.63
CA MET A 18 15.66 -22.67 3.26
C MET A 18 15.47 -22.91 4.76
N LEU A 19 16.11 -22.05 5.55
CA LEU A 19 15.93 -22.02 7.00
C LEU A 19 14.87 -20.95 7.34
N ASN A 20 13.85 -21.34 8.10
CA ASN A 20 12.88 -20.43 8.67
C ASN A 20 12.78 -20.63 10.19
N SER A 21 12.29 -19.62 10.89
CA SER A 21 12.04 -19.68 12.33
C SER A 21 10.59 -19.36 12.61
N GLY A 22 9.81 -20.40 12.92
CA GLY A 22 8.37 -20.33 13.21
C GLY A 22 7.47 -20.43 11.97
N ASP A 23 6.28 -20.94 12.20
CA ASP A 23 5.33 -21.36 11.14
C ASP A 23 4.79 -20.19 10.31
N PHE A 24 4.78 -18.99 10.89
CA PHE A 24 4.33 -17.76 10.22
C PHE A 24 5.40 -17.04 9.39
N LYS A 25 6.63 -17.59 9.33
CA LYS A 25 7.70 -17.12 8.43
C LYS A 25 7.57 -17.78 7.07
N THR A 26 6.59 -17.37 6.31
CA THR A 26 6.07 -18.07 5.13
C THR A 26 6.77 -17.71 3.81
N ALA A 27 7.75 -16.81 3.80
CA ALA A 27 8.45 -16.41 2.58
C ALA A 27 9.14 -17.59 1.84
N ALA A 28 9.61 -18.59 2.59
CA ALA A 28 10.19 -19.80 2.00
C ALA A 28 9.15 -20.69 1.31
N ASN A 29 7.87 -20.61 1.70
CA ASN A 29 6.80 -21.49 1.19
C ASN A 29 6.62 -21.37 -0.32
N LEU A 30 6.93 -20.24 -0.92
CA LEU A 30 7.00 -20.07 -2.38
C LEU A 30 7.84 -21.18 -3.05
N TYR A 31 8.91 -21.60 -2.41
CA TYR A 31 9.88 -22.56 -2.94
C TYR A 31 9.72 -23.98 -2.37
N THR A 32 9.25 -24.09 -1.12
CA THR A 32 9.22 -25.36 -0.38
C THR A 32 7.87 -26.06 -0.44
N GLU A 33 6.79 -25.32 -0.65
CA GLU A 33 5.44 -25.84 -0.62
C GLU A 33 4.77 -25.79 -1.99
N THR A 34 3.75 -26.64 -2.20
CA THR A 34 2.92 -26.64 -3.41
C THR A 34 1.60 -25.89 -3.21
N THR A 35 1.27 -25.55 -1.97
CA THR A 35 0.06 -24.82 -1.56
C THR A 35 0.29 -24.14 -0.22
N MET A 36 -0.64 -23.28 0.19
CA MET A 36 -0.57 -22.64 1.50
C MET A 36 -0.60 -23.65 2.64
N THR A 37 0.37 -23.54 3.56
CA THR A 37 0.27 -24.21 4.87
C THR A 37 -0.87 -23.62 5.69
N PRO A 38 -1.35 -24.29 6.75
CA PRO A 38 -2.38 -23.72 7.64
C PRO A 38 -2.00 -22.35 8.21
N ALA A 39 -0.76 -22.19 8.69
CA ALA A 39 -0.26 -20.92 9.23
C ALA A 39 -0.15 -19.84 8.16
N HIS A 40 0.28 -20.19 6.93
CA HIS A 40 0.30 -19.26 5.81
C HIS A 40 -1.11 -18.76 5.46
N ARG A 41 -2.07 -19.69 5.39
CA ARG A 41 -3.47 -19.35 5.12
C ARG A 41 -4.04 -18.45 6.20
N GLU A 42 -3.85 -18.78 7.47
CA GLU A 42 -4.31 -17.97 8.61
C GLU A 42 -3.77 -16.54 8.54
N MET A 43 -2.47 -16.38 8.27
CA MET A 43 -1.83 -15.08 8.12
C MET A 43 -2.44 -14.29 6.95
N ALA A 44 -2.54 -14.91 5.77
CA ALA A 44 -3.06 -14.25 4.57
C ALA A 44 -4.54 -13.86 4.72
N GLU A 45 -5.38 -14.74 5.27
CA GLU A 45 -6.79 -14.47 5.51
C GLU A 45 -6.99 -13.39 6.59
N SER A 46 -6.17 -13.39 7.64
CA SER A 46 -6.22 -12.35 8.68
C SER A 46 -5.88 -10.98 8.12
N LEU A 47 -4.79 -10.89 7.35
CA LEU A 47 -4.37 -9.65 6.70
C LEU A 47 -5.41 -9.14 5.70
N ASN A 48 -5.92 -10.03 4.82
CA ASN A 48 -6.93 -9.67 3.84
C ASN A 48 -8.21 -9.18 4.49
N ARG A 49 -8.66 -9.83 5.55
CA ARG A 49 -9.85 -9.42 6.30
C ARG A 49 -9.67 -8.05 6.93
N ASP A 50 -8.52 -7.80 7.55
CA ASP A 50 -8.23 -6.52 8.18
C ASP A 50 -8.19 -5.38 7.16
N LEU A 51 -7.51 -5.56 6.04
CA LEU A 51 -7.47 -4.59 4.94
C LEU A 51 -8.86 -4.35 4.33
N TYR A 52 -9.64 -5.42 4.14
CA TYR A 52 -11.00 -5.31 3.62
C TYR A 52 -11.89 -4.49 4.55
N GLU A 53 -11.86 -4.77 5.86
CA GLU A 53 -12.66 -4.01 6.83
C GLU A 53 -12.23 -2.53 6.87
N GLN A 54 -10.94 -2.22 6.79
CA GLN A 54 -10.47 -0.83 6.72
C GLN A 54 -11.00 -0.10 5.47
N ILE A 55 -11.04 -0.78 4.31
CA ILE A 55 -11.62 -0.22 3.09
C ILE A 55 -13.12 0.04 3.25
N ILE A 56 -13.85 -0.96 3.78
CA ILE A 56 -15.30 -0.82 4.04
C ILE A 56 -15.57 0.34 4.99
N ASP A 57 -14.81 0.44 6.07
CA ASP A 57 -14.98 1.49 7.08
C ASP A 57 -14.67 2.88 6.49
N GLY A 58 -13.59 3.00 5.74
CA GLY A 58 -13.21 4.26 5.10
C GLY A 58 -14.25 4.75 4.06
N ILE A 59 -14.82 3.84 3.25
CA ILE A 59 -15.88 4.19 2.30
C ILE A 59 -17.17 4.54 3.05
N ALA A 60 -17.56 3.75 4.05
CA ALA A 60 -18.77 3.98 4.83
C ALA A 60 -18.75 5.34 5.51
N GLU A 61 -17.64 5.70 6.16
CA GLU A 61 -17.46 6.99 6.83
C GLU A 61 -17.38 8.13 5.80
N GLY A 62 -16.59 7.98 4.74
CA GLY A 62 -16.40 9.05 3.75
C GLY A 62 -17.61 9.32 2.87
N ARG A 63 -18.55 8.36 2.76
CA ARG A 63 -19.76 8.47 1.92
C ARG A 63 -21.06 8.50 2.71
N ASP A 64 -21.00 8.46 4.03
CA ASP A 64 -22.17 8.36 4.93
C ASP A 64 -23.08 7.18 4.53
N LEU A 65 -22.48 6.04 4.20
CA LEU A 65 -23.15 4.81 3.84
C LEU A 65 -23.07 3.77 4.95
N GLY A 66 -24.08 2.91 5.03
CA GLY A 66 -24.01 1.76 5.93
C GLY A 66 -22.97 0.74 5.47
N LYS A 67 -22.18 0.14 6.41
CA LYS A 67 -21.15 -0.86 6.08
C LYS A 67 -21.70 -2.06 5.28
N SER A 68 -22.94 -2.48 5.54
CA SER A 68 -23.61 -3.54 4.77
C SER A 68 -23.86 -3.15 3.32
N GLU A 69 -24.23 -1.89 3.09
CA GLU A 69 -24.42 -1.34 1.76
C GLU A 69 -23.09 -1.25 1.01
N VAL A 70 -22.03 -0.77 1.68
CA VAL A 70 -20.69 -0.71 1.07
C VAL A 70 -20.21 -2.11 0.68
N ARG A 71 -20.41 -3.14 1.52
CA ARG A 71 -20.06 -4.53 1.16
C ARG A 71 -20.81 -4.99 -0.08
N ARG A 72 -22.11 -4.71 -0.16
CA ARG A 72 -22.92 -5.05 -1.33
C ARG A 72 -22.37 -4.35 -2.59
N LEU A 73 -22.03 -3.07 -2.52
CA LEU A 73 -21.45 -2.32 -3.63
C LEU A 73 -20.08 -2.89 -4.05
N VAL A 74 -19.23 -3.27 -3.10
CA VAL A 74 -17.94 -3.91 -3.41
C VAL A 74 -18.13 -5.23 -4.16
N ASP A 75 -19.12 -6.04 -3.77
CA ASP A 75 -19.44 -7.31 -4.41
C ASP A 75 -20.05 -7.14 -5.81
N GLU A 76 -20.76 -6.05 -6.06
CA GLU A 76 -21.38 -5.72 -7.35
C GLU A 76 -20.40 -5.05 -8.35
N GLY A 77 -19.26 -4.55 -7.88
CA GLY A 77 -18.28 -3.89 -8.74
C GLY A 77 -17.63 -4.82 -9.79
N PRO A 78 -16.92 -4.24 -10.77
CA PRO A 78 -16.62 -2.82 -10.99
C PRO A 78 -17.80 -2.04 -11.57
N PHE A 79 -17.90 -0.75 -11.23
CA PHE A 79 -18.96 0.14 -11.72
C PHE A 79 -18.51 0.95 -12.92
N LEU A 80 -19.43 1.22 -13.84
CA LEU A 80 -19.30 2.30 -14.81
C LEU A 80 -19.44 3.66 -14.11
N PRO A 81 -18.88 4.75 -14.64
CA PRO A 81 -18.92 6.07 -13.98
C PRO A 81 -20.33 6.51 -13.56
N ALA A 82 -21.34 6.34 -14.44
CA ALA A 82 -22.71 6.71 -14.14
C ALA A 82 -23.31 5.87 -13.00
N ASP A 83 -22.98 4.59 -12.93
CA ASP A 83 -23.46 3.69 -11.87
C ASP A 83 -22.78 4.02 -10.54
N ALA A 84 -21.48 4.35 -10.56
CA ALA A 84 -20.74 4.81 -9.37
C ALA A 84 -21.35 6.11 -8.81
N LEU A 85 -21.74 7.04 -9.68
CA LEU A 85 -22.44 8.27 -9.26
C LEU A 85 -23.81 7.94 -8.66
N GLY A 86 -24.58 7.07 -9.32
CA GLY A 86 -25.89 6.64 -8.83
C GLY A 86 -25.82 5.90 -7.48
N ALA A 87 -24.73 5.20 -7.22
CA ALA A 87 -24.44 4.51 -5.96
C ALA A 87 -23.85 5.43 -4.86
N GLY A 88 -23.61 6.71 -5.14
CA GLY A 88 -23.03 7.65 -4.18
C GLY A 88 -21.53 7.44 -3.91
N LEU A 89 -20.84 6.66 -4.74
CA LEU A 89 -19.40 6.39 -4.58
C LEU A 89 -18.51 7.55 -5.05
N VAL A 90 -19.03 8.41 -5.93
CA VAL A 90 -18.38 9.63 -6.42
C VAL A 90 -19.35 10.80 -6.37
N ASP A 91 -18.84 12.02 -6.31
CA ASP A 91 -19.63 13.24 -6.15
C ASP A 91 -20.13 13.80 -7.48
N GLY A 92 -19.43 13.49 -8.57
CA GLY A 92 -19.77 13.98 -9.91
C GLY A 92 -18.95 13.33 -10.98
N LEU A 93 -19.35 13.55 -12.22
CA LEU A 93 -18.64 13.12 -13.41
C LEU A 93 -18.28 14.34 -14.25
N VAL A 94 -17.00 14.51 -14.51
CA VAL A 94 -16.48 15.69 -15.21
C VAL A 94 -15.20 15.32 -15.97
N TYR A 95 -14.98 15.96 -17.12
CA TYR A 95 -13.71 15.86 -17.80
C TYR A 95 -12.62 16.69 -17.06
N ALA A 96 -11.36 16.28 -17.20
CA ALA A 96 -10.25 16.90 -16.47
C ALA A 96 -10.10 18.42 -16.76
N ASP A 97 -10.43 18.87 -17.97
CA ASP A 97 -10.39 20.27 -18.39
C ASP A 97 -11.58 21.10 -17.82
N GLU A 98 -12.64 20.44 -17.40
CA GLU A 98 -13.84 21.07 -16.84
C GLU A 98 -13.80 21.14 -15.30
N LEU A 99 -12.88 20.41 -14.66
CA LEU A 99 -12.82 20.29 -13.20
C LEU A 99 -12.80 21.65 -12.48
N LYS A 100 -12.07 22.64 -13.01
CA LYS A 100 -11.93 23.97 -12.44
C LYS A 100 -13.22 24.81 -12.46
N GLN A 101 -14.20 24.37 -13.24
CA GLN A 101 -15.51 25.04 -13.40
C GLN A 101 -16.59 24.40 -12.51
N GLN A 102 -16.24 23.38 -11.73
CA GLN A 102 -17.16 22.69 -10.85
C GLN A 102 -17.13 23.27 -9.44
N ASP A 103 -18.30 23.36 -8.80
CA ASP A 103 -18.42 23.67 -7.38
C ASP A 103 -17.73 22.55 -6.54
N PRO A 104 -16.94 22.84 -5.51
CA PRO A 104 -16.63 24.17 -4.92
C PRO A 104 -15.42 24.87 -5.56
N PHE A 105 -15.00 24.48 -6.74
CA PHE A 105 -13.72 24.88 -7.31
C PHE A 105 -13.79 26.10 -8.23
N ASP A 106 -14.96 26.45 -8.72
CA ASP A 106 -15.19 27.58 -9.65
C ASP A 106 -14.89 28.97 -9.04
N GLU A 107 -15.08 29.11 -7.71
CA GLU A 107 -14.80 30.35 -6.98
C GLU A 107 -13.35 30.42 -6.45
N VAL A 108 -12.54 29.36 -6.63
CA VAL A 108 -11.18 29.28 -6.07
C VAL A 108 -10.15 29.78 -7.09
N ASN A 109 -9.26 30.66 -6.63
CA ASN A 109 -8.12 31.07 -7.44
C ASN A 109 -7.05 29.95 -7.48
N TRP A 110 -7.11 29.10 -8.48
CA TRP A 110 -6.27 27.94 -8.63
C TRP A 110 -4.82 28.29 -8.95
N HIS A 111 -3.93 27.71 -8.18
CA HIS A 111 -2.50 27.68 -8.49
C HIS A 111 -2.09 26.21 -8.68
N GLU A 112 -1.77 25.86 -9.90
CA GLU A 112 -1.22 24.51 -10.17
C GLU A 112 0.21 24.45 -9.69
N ILE A 113 0.51 23.46 -8.86
CA ILE A 113 1.84 23.15 -8.38
C ILE A 113 2.18 21.75 -8.88
N ALA A 114 3.31 21.59 -9.54
CA ALA A 114 3.79 20.27 -9.94
C ALA A 114 4.03 19.40 -8.70
N ASP A 115 3.70 18.10 -8.76
CA ASP A 115 3.87 17.14 -7.66
C ASP A 115 5.30 17.18 -7.08
N ARG A 116 6.31 17.29 -7.95
CA ARG A 116 7.71 17.44 -7.54
C ARG A 116 7.93 18.67 -6.64
N ASP A 117 7.33 19.79 -6.98
CA ASP A 117 7.53 21.06 -6.26
C ASP A 117 6.71 21.05 -4.95
N TYR A 118 5.51 20.48 -4.97
CA TYR A 118 4.68 20.26 -3.76
C TYR A 118 5.43 19.42 -2.71
N ARG A 119 6.08 18.34 -3.11
CA ARG A 119 6.89 17.49 -2.21
C ARG A 119 8.09 18.19 -1.58
N GLN A 120 8.55 19.30 -2.17
CA GLN A 120 9.68 20.09 -1.66
C GLN A 120 9.26 21.23 -0.73
N ILE A 121 7.95 21.47 -0.56
CA ILE A 121 7.46 22.48 0.36
C ILE A 121 7.83 22.09 1.79
N SER A 122 8.61 22.93 2.45
CA SER A 122 8.94 22.76 3.84
C SER A 122 7.72 22.98 4.73
N LEU A 123 7.45 22.08 5.65
CA LEU A 123 6.39 22.24 6.64
C LEU A 123 6.54 23.50 7.49
N ASP A 124 7.80 23.92 7.73
CA ASP A 124 8.10 25.16 8.44
C ASP A 124 7.62 26.39 7.67
N SER A 125 7.70 26.36 6.32
CA SER A 125 7.27 27.49 5.46
C SER A 125 5.76 27.72 5.46
N VAL A 126 4.98 26.70 5.83
CA VAL A 126 3.51 26.74 5.94
C VAL A 126 3.01 26.73 7.39
N GLY A 127 3.91 26.89 8.36
CA GLY A 127 3.60 27.00 9.78
C GLY A 127 3.14 25.69 10.46
N LEU A 128 3.36 24.54 9.84
CA LEU A 128 2.90 23.24 10.34
C LEU A 128 3.88 22.54 11.29
N ASN A 129 5.13 22.96 11.37
CA ASN A 129 6.17 22.31 12.17
C ASN A 129 6.39 23.02 13.52
N GLN A 130 5.33 23.23 14.30
CA GLN A 130 5.32 24.03 15.53
C GLN A 130 5.50 23.21 16.82
N GLY A 131 5.69 21.88 16.73
CA GLY A 131 5.73 20.98 17.87
C GLY A 131 7.10 20.36 18.19
N ARG A 132 7.10 19.42 19.12
CA ARG A 132 8.27 18.54 19.35
C ARG A 132 8.54 17.72 18.10
N ARG A 133 9.80 17.65 17.70
CA ARG A 133 10.19 16.87 16.52
C ARG A 133 10.07 15.38 16.79
N ILE A 134 9.41 14.67 15.88
CA ILE A 134 9.36 13.21 15.85
C ILE A 134 10.06 12.79 14.55
N ALA A 135 11.11 11.97 14.68
CA ALA A 135 11.76 11.39 13.52
C ALA A 135 11.00 10.14 13.07
N LEU A 136 10.52 10.12 11.85
CA LEU A 136 9.94 8.95 11.22
C LEU A 136 10.93 8.37 10.20
N ILE A 137 11.39 7.14 10.43
CA ILE A 137 12.34 6.44 9.57
C ILE A 137 11.59 5.35 8.83
N TYR A 138 11.46 5.50 7.51
CA TYR A 138 10.88 4.47 6.66
C TYR A 138 11.89 3.36 6.38
N ALA A 139 11.52 2.14 6.69
CA ALA A 139 12.29 0.93 6.45
C ALA A 139 11.53 0.04 5.47
N VAL A 140 11.74 0.25 4.19
CA VAL A 140 11.00 -0.41 3.11
C VAL A 140 11.91 -1.36 2.34
N GLY A 141 11.36 -2.51 1.95
CA GLY A 141 12.03 -3.51 1.11
C GLY A 141 12.69 -4.65 1.89
N THR A 142 13.42 -5.47 1.16
CA THR A 142 14.15 -6.62 1.72
C THR A 142 15.31 -6.14 2.59
N ILE A 143 15.42 -6.67 3.81
CA ILE A 143 16.50 -6.31 4.75
C ILE A 143 17.77 -7.09 4.35
N THR A 144 18.89 -6.35 4.18
CA THR A 144 20.19 -6.94 3.85
C THR A 144 21.34 -6.26 4.62
N SER A 145 22.49 -6.87 4.61
CA SER A 145 23.73 -6.24 5.13
C SER A 145 24.26 -5.20 4.15
N GLY A 146 24.90 -4.14 4.66
CA GLY A 146 25.53 -3.11 3.85
C GLY A 146 24.61 -1.98 3.42
N ALA A 147 24.86 -1.38 2.26
CA ALA A 147 24.08 -0.28 1.72
C ALA A 147 22.73 -0.77 1.15
N GLY A 148 21.68 0.02 1.34
CA GLY A 148 20.40 -0.19 0.66
C GLY A 148 20.41 0.31 -0.78
N GLY A 149 19.37 -0.01 -1.54
CA GLY A 149 19.24 0.36 -2.95
C GLY A 149 18.08 -0.35 -3.63
N ILE A 150 18.26 -0.64 -4.90
CA ILE A 150 17.33 -1.42 -5.71
C ILE A 150 18.03 -2.73 -6.08
N ASP A 151 17.35 -3.85 -5.95
CA ASP A 151 17.86 -5.16 -6.35
C ASP A 151 17.78 -5.39 -7.86
N LEU A 152 18.29 -6.53 -8.33
CA LEU A 152 18.31 -6.89 -9.75
C LEU A 152 16.93 -7.08 -10.38
N LEU A 153 15.89 -7.25 -9.55
CA LEU A 153 14.50 -7.43 -9.97
C LEU A 153 13.69 -6.13 -9.83
N GLY A 154 14.33 -5.02 -9.45
CA GLY A 154 13.69 -3.72 -9.27
C GLY A 154 13.02 -3.54 -7.90
N GLY A 155 13.23 -4.44 -6.94
CA GLY A 155 12.73 -4.34 -5.58
C GLY A 155 13.56 -3.40 -4.71
N GLU A 156 12.91 -2.70 -3.78
CA GLU A 156 13.62 -1.89 -2.79
C GLU A 156 14.33 -2.78 -1.77
N VAL A 157 15.55 -2.38 -1.40
CA VAL A 157 16.39 -3.08 -0.43
C VAL A 157 16.81 -2.13 0.68
N LEU A 158 16.46 -2.47 1.91
CA LEU A 158 16.91 -1.79 3.11
C LEU A 158 18.24 -2.34 3.59
N GLY A 159 19.33 -1.63 3.35
CA GLY A 159 20.63 -1.99 3.89
C GLY A 159 20.80 -1.57 5.34
N SER A 160 21.48 -2.41 6.14
CA SER A 160 21.81 -2.13 7.54
C SER A 160 22.53 -0.80 7.73
N ASP A 161 23.47 -0.45 6.84
CA ASP A 161 24.23 0.80 6.93
C ASP A 161 23.35 2.02 6.65
N THR A 162 22.37 1.88 5.75
CA THR A 162 21.40 2.94 5.44
C THR A 162 20.51 3.22 6.64
N LEU A 163 20.01 2.16 7.29
CA LEU A 163 19.17 2.28 8.48
C LEU A 163 19.94 2.89 9.66
N VAL A 164 21.18 2.43 9.90
CA VAL A 164 22.04 2.96 10.96
C VAL A 164 22.34 4.44 10.75
N ARG A 165 22.61 4.88 9.52
CA ARG A 165 22.81 6.31 9.21
C ARG A 165 21.55 7.13 9.49
N ALA A 166 20.37 6.63 9.11
CA ALA A 166 19.10 7.32 9.38
C ALA A 166 18.83 7.46 10.89
N ILE A 167 19.05 6.39 11.67
CA ILE A 167 18.92 6.42 13.14
C ILE A 167 19.88 7.41 13.76
N ARG A 168 21.14 7.45 13.30
CA ARG A 168 22.14 8.40 13.82
C ARG A 168 21.80 9.85 13.47
N ALA A 169 21.24 10.10 12.29
CA ALA A 169 20.82 11.43 11.87
C ALA A 169 19.58 11.93 12.65
N ALA A 170 18.73 11.02 13.13
CA ALA A 170 17.55 11.33 13.94
C ALA A 170 17.85 11.58 15.42
N ARG A 171 19.03 11.19 15.90
CA ARG A 171 19.46 11.33 17.30
C ARG A 171 20.04 12.70 17.62
#